data_7619ae62a579eaf70e7d753647ad6afa
#
_entry.id   7619ae62a579eaf70e7d753647ad6afa
#
_cell.length_a   1.000
_cell.length_b   1.000
_cell.length_c   1.000
_cell.angle_alpha   90.00
_cell.angle_beta   90.00
_cell.angle_gamma   90.00
#
_symmetry.space_group_name_H-M   'P 1'
#
loop_
_entity.id
_entity.type
_entity.pdbx_description
1 polymer ?
#
loop_
_entity_poly.entity_id
_entity_poly.type
_entity_poly.pdbx_seq_one_letter_code
_entity_poly.pdbx_strand_id
1 'polypeptide(L)'
;MLTKQTEAQKEFLQYSFTIGLTAGFGRGFYYPVDTGMGLDGRLYTVNRSLDGANQGIRVTMFNLDSEYFGTFGYYGQEDGHLISPTGIAVDSKNKIYVSDEYLQRITVF
;
A
#
# COMPACT_ATOMS: atom_id res chain seq x y z
N MET A 1 -29.25 7.03 23.58
CA MET A 1 -28.34 7.93 24.30
C MET A 1 -26.91 7.41 24.12
N LEU A 2 -26.01 8.30 23.82
CA LEU A 2 -24.60 7.91 23.70
C LEU A 2 -23.98 7.77 25.09
N THR A 3 -23.33 6.65 25.34
CA THR A 3 -22.54 6.46 26.53
C THR A 3 -21.30 7.31 26.45
N LYS A 4 -20.99 8.04 27.49
CA LYS A 4 -19.75 8.79 27.57
C LYS A 4 -18.56 7.83 27.57
N GLN A 5 -17.61 8.06 26.68
CA GLN A 5 -16.39 7.27 26.67
C GLN A 5 -15.55 7.57 27.91
N THR A 6 -14.94 6.56 28.47
CA THR A 6 -13.94 6.75 29.52
C THR A 6 -12.68 7.36 28.89
N GLU A 7 -11.82 7.96 29.71
CA GLU A 7 -10.56 8.51 29.21
C GLU A 7 -9.70 7.42 28.56
N ALA A 8 -9.66 6.21 29.13
CA ALA A 8 -8.93 5.09 28.54
C ALA A 8 -9.48 4.71 27.16
N GLN A 9 -10.81 4.72 26.97
CA GLN A 9 -11.42 4.44 25.67
C GLN A 9 -11.13 5.52 24.65
N LYS A 10 -11.15 6.80 25.07
CA LYS A 10 -10.83 7.93 24.21
C LYS A 10 -9.38 7.89 23.74
N GLU A 11 -8.48 7.39 24.60
CA GLU A 11 -7.05 7.37 24.32
C GLU A 11 -6.61 6.09 23.61
N PHE A 12 -7.48 5.07 23.55
CA PHE A 12 -7.14 3.80 22.91
C PHE A 12 -6.69 3.99 21.48
N LEU A 13 -7.42 4.76 20.71
CA LEU A 13 -7.05 5.11 19.34
C LEU A 13 -7.25 6.60 19.15
N GLN A 14 -6.18 7.28 18.85
CA GLN A 14 -6.19 8.71 18.57
C GLN A 14 -5.66 8.94 17.17
N TYR A 15 -6.24 9.91 16.47
CA TYR A 15 -5.68 10.36 15.22
C TYR A 15 -4.27 10.90 15.45
N SER A 16 -3.31 10.45 14.66
CA SER A 16 -1.93 10.91 14.72
C SER A 16 -1.65 11.85 13.54
N PHE A 17 -1.60 11.32 12.33
CA PHE A 17 -1.38 12.13 11.14
C PHE A 17 -1.76 11.32 9.90
N THR A 18 -1.80 12.00 8.77
CA THR A 18 -2.13 11.39 7.48
C THR A 18 -0.95 11.58 6.53
N ILE A 19 -0.63 10.52 5.80
CA ILE A 19 0.34 10.58 4.70
C ILE A 19 -0.43 10.32 3.43
N GLY A 20 -0.26 11.17 2.43
CA GLY A 20 -0.85 10.88 1.14
C GLY A 20 -0.92 12.06 0.22
N LEU A 21 -0.82 11.72 -1.05
CA LEU A 21 -0.94 12.63 -2.18
C LEU A 21 -1.48 11.83 -3.34
N THR A 22 -2.56 12.29 -3.96
CA THR A 22 -3.10 11.63 -5.13
C THR A 22 -2.17 11.80 -6.31
N ALA A 23 -1.74 10.70 -6.91
CA ALA A 23 -0.89 10.75 -8.10
C ALA A 23 -1.06 9.47 -8.92
N GLY A 24 -1.28 9.61 -10.21
CA GLY A 24 -1.45 8.49 -11.14
C GLY A 24 -0.16 7.74 -11.45
N PHE A 25 0.98 8.26 -11.01
CA PHE A 25 2.29 7.62 -11.18
C PHE A 25 3.29 8.28 -10.23
N GLY A 26 4.43 7.62 -10.02
CA GLY A 26 5.51 8.14 -9.18
C GLY A 26 5.11 8.24 -7.72
N ARG A 27 5.54 9.32 -7.08
CA ARG A 27 5.28 9.59 -5.67
C ARG A 27 3.80 9.73 -5.40
N GLY A 28 3.35 9.21 -4.26
CA GLY A 28 1.97 9.29 -3.83
C GLY A 28 1.21 8.01 -4.08
N PHE A 29 -0.11 8.11 -4.04
CA PHE A 29 -1.00 6.95 -4.11
C PHE A 29 -2.11 7.17 -5.12
N TYR A 30 -2.56 6.07 -5.72
CA TYR A 30 -3.68 6.11 -6.64
C TYR A 30 -4.53 4.86 -6.43
N TYR A 31 -5.65 5.03 -5.71
CA TYR A 31 -6.50 3.92 -5.26
C TYR A 31 -5.69 2.88 -4.47
N PRO A 32 -5.10 3.28 -3.34
CA PRO A 32 -4.37 2.35 -2.49
C PRO A 32 -5.33 1.34 -1.88
N VAL A 33 -4.94 0.07 -1.85
CA VAL A 33 -5.80 -1.00 -1.33
C VAL A 33 -5.21 -1.68 -0.11
N ASP A 34 -3.90 -1.67 0.07
CA ASP A 34 -3.27 -2.32 1.21
C ASP A 34 -1.87 -1.78 1.44
N THR A 35 -1.40 -1.87 2.68
CA THR A 35 -0.07 -1.40 3.07
C THR A 35 0.59 -2.42 3.99
N GLY A 36 1.85 -2.72 3.71
CA GLY A 36 2.70 -3.57 4.55
C GLY A 36 3.90 -2.81 5.09
N MET A 37 4.40 -3.22 6.26
CA MET A 37 5.56 -2.60 6.88
C MET A 37 6.75 -3.55 6.87
N GLY A 38 7.90 -3.06 6.40
CA GLY A 38 9.15 -3.78 6.44
C GLY A 38 9.88 -3.62 7.76
N LEU A 39 11.00 -4.33 7.90
CA LEU A 39 11.78 -4.37 9.14
C LEU A 39 12.40 -3.03 9.52
N ASP A 40 12.70 -2.22 8.54
CA ASP A 40 13.39 -0.93 8.71
C ASP A 40 12.43 0.25 8.85
N GLY A 41 11.13 -0.03 9.07
CA GLY A 41 10.10 1.01 9.13
C GLY A 41 9.67 1.52 7.77
N ARG A 42 10.19 0.96 6.69
CA ARG A 42 9.75 1.27 5.34
C ARG A 42 8.37 0.69 5.09
N LEU A 43 7.52 1.48 4.48
CA LEU A 43 6.15 1.09 4.17
C LEU A 43 5.99 0.86 2.67
N TYR A 44 5.15 -0.11 2.34
CA TYR A 44 4.88 -0.50 0.96
C TYR A 44 3.37 -0.48 0.76
N THR A 45 2.90 0.42 -0.10
CA THR A 45 1.46 0.51 -0.41
C THR A 45 1.24 0.09 -1.85
N VAL A 46 0.38 -0.92 -2.04
CA VAL A 46 -0.01 -1.34 -3.38
C VAL A 46 -1.21 -0.51 -3.84
N ASN A 47 -1.08 0.05 -5.03
CA ASN A 47 -2.10 0.89 -5.66
C ASN A 47 -2.77 0.10 -6.77
N ARG A 48 -4.10 0.03 -6.71
CA ARG A 48 -4.89 -0.69 -7.70
C ARG A 48 -5.14 0.11 -8.97
N SER A 49 -5.09 1.42 -8.86
CA SER A 49 -5.43 2.34 -9.93
C SER A 49 -6.93 2.33 -10.26
N LEU A 50 -7.37 3.33 -10.99
CA LEU A 50 -8.72 3.39 -11.53
C LEU A 50 -8.82 2.46 -12.75
N ASP A 51 -9.97 1.82 -12.93
CA ASP A 51 -10.21 0.98 -14.10
C ASP A 51 -9.93 1.76 -15.38
N GLY A 52 -9.11 1.18 -16.24
CA GLY A 52 -8.67 1.81 -17.49
C GLY A 52 -7.46 2.74 -17.35
N ALA A 53 -6.99 3.02 -16.14
CA ALA A 53 -5.82 3.86 -15.90
C ALA A 53 -4.64 3.01 -15.44
N ASN A 54 -4.15 2.12 -16.28
CA ASN A 54 -3.19 1.07 -15.92
C ASN A 54 -1.85 1.63 -15.40
N GLN A 55 -1.49 2.83 -15.78
CA GLN A 55 -0.24 3.47 -15.33
C GLN A 55 -0.20 3.73 -13.84
N GLY A 56 -1.35 3.73 -13.16
CA GLY A 56 -1.42 3.95 -11.73
C GLY A 56 -1.11 2.72 -10.89
N ILE A 57 -1.07 1.53 -11.50
CA ILE A 57 -0.79 0.27 -10.79
C ILE A 57 0.68 0.23 -10.42
N ARG A 58 0.95 0.16 -9.12
CA ARG A 58 2.33 0.05 -8.60
C ARG A 58 2.32 -0.11 -7.10
N VAL A 59 3.49 -0.46 -6.56
CA VAL A 59 3.75 -0.39 -5.12
C VAL A 59 4.56 0.89 -4.87
N THR A 60 4.10 1.72 -3.95
CA THR A 60 4.81 2.92 -3.52
C THR A 60 5.58 2.64 -2.25
N MET A 61 6.87 2.96 -2.24
CA MET A 61 7.74 2.81 -1.07
C MET A 61 7.93 4.15 -0.38
N PHE A 62 7.67 4.20 0.91
CA PHE A 62 7.75 5.43 1.70
C PHE A 62 7.97 5.10 3.18
N ASN A 63 8.03 6.11 4.03
CA ASN A 63 8.06 5.91 5.48
C ASN A 63 7.13 6.90 6.18
N LEU A 64 7.06 6.83 7.50
CA LEU A 64 6.19 7.69 8.30
C LEU A 64 6.66 9.15 8.35
N ASP A 65 7.88 9.43 7.93
CA ASP A 65 8.40 10.80 7.77
C ASP A 65 8.09 11.38 6.39
N SER A 66 7.24 10.71 5.61
CA SER A 66 6.85 11.09 4.24
C SER A 66 8.00 11.11 3.25
N GLU A 67 9.07 10.37 3.52
CA GLU A 67 10.12 10.17 2.55
C GLU A 67 9.66 9.17 1.49
N TYR A 68 10.01 9.44 0.25
CA TYR A 68 9.65 8.59 -0.89
C TYR A 68 10.89 7.87 -1.40
N PHE A 69 10.77 6.55 -1.58
CA PHE A 69 11.91 5.71 -1.98
C PHE A 69 11.75 5.07 -3.35
N GLY A 70 10.65 5.33 -4.04
CA GLY A 70 10.44 4.80 -5.37
C GLY A 70 9.20 3.93 -5.49
N THR A 71 9.05 3.33 -6.65
CA THR A 71 7.93 2.45 -6.99
C THR A 71 8.41 1.22 -7.73
N PHE A 72 7.60 0.17 -7.71
CA PHE A 72 7.84 -1.05 -8.49
C PHE A 72 6.51 -1.77 -8.74
N GLY A 73 6.54 -2.83 -9.55
CA GLY A 73 5.39 -3.67 -9.79
C GLY A 73 4.35 -3.01 -10.69
N TYR A 74 4.72 -2.72 -11.93
CA TYR A 74 3.85 -2.00 -12.86
C TYR A 74 2.87 -2.92 -13.58
N TYR A 75 1.95 -2.33 -14.35
CA TYR A 75 0.94 -3.03 -15.10
C TYR A 75 1.55 -4.00 -16.11
N GLY A 76 1.04 -5.21 -16.16
CA GLY A 76 1.43 -6.20 -17.15
C GLY A 76 1.16 -7.62 -16.68
N GLN A 77 1.42 -8.58 -17.56
CA GLN A 77 1.25 -10.01 -17.28
C GLN A 77 2.58 -10.72 -17.04
N GLU A 78 3.68 -10.09 -17.39
CA GLU A 78 5.02 -10.65 -17.23
C GLU A 78 5.39 -10.77 -15.76
N ASP A 79 6.48 -11.48 -15.49
CA ASP A 79 6.99 -11.61 -14.13
C ASP A 79 7.29 -10.23 -13.54
N GLY A 80 6.86 -10.02 -12.29
CA GLY A 80 7.03 -8.74 -11.61
C GLY A 80 6.00 -7.67 -11.97
N HIS A 81 4.99 -8.01 -12.77
CA HIS A 81 3.92 -7.09 -13.15
C HIS A 81 2.61 -7.44 -12.48
N LEU A 82 1.68 -6.49 -12.44
CA LEU A 82 0.42 -6.59 -11.73
C LEU A 82 -0.72 -6.11 -12.65
N ILE A 83 -1.91 -6.66 -12.46
CA ILE A 83 -3.11 -6.19 -13.17
C ILE A 83 -4.17 -5.72 -12.18
N SER A 84 -4.59 -6.56 -11.25
CA SER A 84 -5.57 -6.21 -10.22
C SER A 84 -5.05 -6.60 -8.84
N PRO A 85 -4.04 -5.89 -8.35
CA PRO A 85 -3.50 -6.22 -7.03
C PRO A 85 -4.53 -5.94 -5.94
N THR A 86 -4.59 -6.82 -4.93
CA THR A 86 -5.58 -6.74 -3.86
C THR A 86 -4.97 -6.71 -2.47
N GLY A 87 -3.74 -7.17 -2.30
CA GLY A 87 -3.14 -7.21 -0.98
C GLY A 87 -1.63 -7.27 -1.06
N ILE A 88 -0.98 -6.91 0.03
CA ILE A 88 0.47 -6.92 0.16
C ILE A 88 0.86 -7.39 1.56
N ALA A 89 1.92 -8.18 1.63
CA ALA A 89 2.51 -8.61 2.89
C ALA A 89 4.02 -8.54 2.78
N VAL A 90 4.68 -8.30 3.91
CA VAL A 90 6.14 -8.24 3.98
C VAL A 90 6.59 -9.24 5.02
N ASP A 91 7.54 -10.13 4.69
CA ASP A 91 8.03 -11.13 5.63
C ASP A 91 9.22 -10.61 6.45
N SER A 92 9.73 -11.45 7.35
CA SER A 92 10.83 -11.09 8.23
C SER A 92 12.16 -10.89 7.52
N LYS A 93 12.24 -11.17 6.23
CA LYS A 93 13.42 -10.96 5.39
C LYS A 93 13.21 -9.84 4.38
N ASN A 94 12.16 -9.04 4.56
CA ASN A 94 11.77 -7.97 3.64
C ASN A 94 11.40 -8.45 2.23
N LYS A 95 11.00 -9.69 2.09
CA LYS A 95 10.36 -10.14 0.85
C LYS A 95 8.93 -9.63 0.82
N ILE A 96 8.51 -9.16 -0.32
CA ILE A 96 7.22 -8.51 -0.50
C ILE A 96 6.34 -9.38 -1.38
N TYR A 97 5.15 -9.71 -0.88
CA TYR A 97 4.20 -10.59 -1.54
C TYR A 97 2.98 -9.78 -1.94
N VAL A 98 2.66 -9.77 -3.23
CA VAL A 98 1.49 -9.05 -3.75
C VAL A 98 0.54 -10.04 -4.39
N SER A 99 -0.70 -10.09 -3.88
CA SER A 99 -1.74 -10.93 -4.46
C SER A 99 -2.43 -10.20 -5.59
N ASP A 100 -2.80 -10.93 -6.64
CA ASP A 100 -3.41 -10.37 -7.84
C ASP A 100 -4.62 -11.21 -8.23
N GLU A 101 -5.81 -10.62 -8.15
CA GLU A 101 -7.05 -11.35 -8.41
C GLU A 101 -7.31 -11.59 -9.90
N TYR A 102 -6.78 -10.78 -10.78
CA TYR A 102 -6.92 -11.01 -12.21
C TYR A 102 -5.95 -12.09 -12.69
N LEU A 103 -4.70 -11.97 -12.30
CA LEU A 103 -3.66 -12.92 -12.70
C LEU A 103 -3.71 -14.25 -11.93
N GLN A 104 -4.50 -14.30 -10.85
CA GLN A 104 -4.68 -15.51 -10.03
C GLN A 104 -3.34 -16.03 -9.49
N ARG A 105 -2.51 -15.10 -8.99
CA ARG A 105 -1.17 -15.44 -8.51
C ARG A 105 -0.69 -14.48 -7.43
N ILE A 106 0.38 -14.89 -6.75
CA ILE A 106 1.11 -14.04 -5.82
C ILE A 106 2.48 -13.77 -6.42
N THR A 107 2.81 -12.51 -6.59
CA THR A 107 4.11 -12.09 -7.07
C THR A 107 4.99 -11.74 -5.88
N VAL A 108 6.21 -12.25 -5.86
CA VAL A 108 7.17 -12.03 -4.76
C VAL A 108 8.32 -11.17 -5.28
N PHE A 109 8.58 -10.10 -4.52
CA PHE A 109 9.69 -9.19 -4.81
C PHE A 109 10.78 -9.28 -3.76
#